data_f627bcec919f9cbd4f4b980bfb4fd00c
#
_entry.id   f627bcec919f9cbd4f4b980bfb4fd00c
#
_cell.length_a   1.000
_cell.length_b   1.000
_cell.length_c   1.000
_cell.angle_alpha   90.00
_cell.angle_beta   90.00
_cell.angle_gamma   90.00
#
_symmetry.space_group_name_H-M   'P 1'
#
loop_
_entity.id
_entity.type
_entity.pdbx_description
1 polymer ?
#
loop_
_entity_poly.entity_id
_entity_poly.type
_entity_poly.pdbx_seq_one_letter_code
_entity_poly.pdbx_strand_id
1 'polypeptide(L)'
;KPVLMVRDYQLLPKGYHSHRLMGRSNEHIKLLGTQADAVGFHLSQTYQELGNPECVDLLGTVGENRFQGRTTLQFQFEAIRPSGRDT
;
A
#
# COMPACT_ATOMS: atom_id res chain seq x y z
N LYS A 1 5.72 -9.30 15.95
CA LYS A 1 4.73 -8.29 15.56
C LYS A 1 3.49 -8.96 15.01
N PRO A 2 2.30 -8.53 15.40
CA PRO A 2 1.09 -9.13 14.87
C PRO A 2 0.90 -8.76 13.41
N VAL A 3 0.42 -9.72 12.64
CA VAL A 3 0.03 -9.48 11.25
C VAL A 3 -1.43 -9.04 11.25
N LEU A 4 -1.69 -7.94 10.57
CA LEU A 4 -3.01 -7.33 10.52
C LEU A 4 -3.55 -7.39 9.09
N MET A 5 -4.86 -7.54 8.97
CA MET A 5 -5.53 -7.40 7.69
C MET A 5 -6.27 -6.07 7.66
N VAL A 6 -5.98 -5.27 6.63
CA VAL A 6 -6.72 -4.04 6.37
C VAL A 6 -7.64 -4.33 5.19
N ARG A 7 -8.94 -4.29 5.43
CA ARG A 7 -9.93 -4.54 4.39
C ARG A 7 -10.42 -3.23 3.82
N ASP A 8 -10.72 -3.24 2.53
CA ASP A 8 -11.28 -2.08 1.82
C ASP A 8 -10.42 -0.84 1.95
N TYR A 9 -9.10 -1.03 1.81
CA TYR A 9 -8.17 0.10 1.76
C TYR A 9 -8.45 0.88 0.49
N GLN A 10 -8.87 2.14 0.64
CA GLN A 10 -9.27 2.96 -0.49
C GLN A 10 -8.11 3.83 -0.95
N LEU A 11 -7.75 3.65 -2.21
CA LEU A 11 -6.73 4.46 -2.85
C LEU A 11 -7.29 5.82 -3.23
N LEU A 12 -6.41 6.79 -3.43
CA LEU A 12 -6.84 8.12 -3.87
C LEU A 12 -7.58 8.00 -5.21
N PRO A 13 -8.56 8.89 -5.46
CA PRO A 13 -9.36 8.80 -6.69
C PRO A 13 -8.54 9.01 -7.95
N LYS A 14 -9.12 8.63 -9.09
CA LYS A 14 -8.56 8.91 -10.40
C LYS A 14 -8.26 10.39 -10.54
N GLY A 15 -7.11 10.70 -11.13
CA GLY A 15 -6.65 12.09 -11.24
C GLY A 15 -5.64 12.46 -10.18
N TYR A 16 -5.55 11.68 -9.13
CA TYR A 16 -4.52 11.80 -8.11
C TYR A 16 -3.53 10.65 -8.24
N HIS A 17 -2.32 10.88 -7.78
CA HIS A 17 -1.35 9.80 -7.77
C HIS A 17 -1.69 8.85 -6.63
N SER A 18 -2.25 7.69 -6.97
CA SER A 18 -2.66 6.70 -5.98
C SER A 18 -1.54 5.75 -5.57
N HIS A 19 -0.43 5.79 -6.28
CA HIS A 19 0.72 4.95 -5.94
C HIS A 19 2.00 5.58 -6.46
N ARG A 20 3.12 5.15 -5.88
CA ARG A 20 4.45 5.59 -6.28
C ARG A 20 5.39 4.40 -6.26
N LEU A 21 6.12 4.22 -7.33
CA LEU A 21 7.13 3.18 -7.40
C LEU A 21 8.42 3.67 -6.76
N MET A 22 9.10 2.78 -6.04
CA MET A 22 10.32 3.09 -5.32
C MET A 22 11.37 2.01 -5.54
N GLY A 23 12.61 2.33 -5.22
CA GLY A 23 13.72 1.42 -5.39
C GLY A 23 14.42 1.61 -6.72
N ARG A 24 15.60 1.01 -6.87
CA ARG A 24 16.43 1.19 -8.07
C ARG A 24 15.73 0.66 -9.32
N SER A 25 14.99 -0.43 -9.19
CA SER A 25 14.29 -1.07 -10.30
C SER A 25 12.79 -0.90 -10.21
N ASN A 26 12.34 0.07 -9.40
CA ASN A 26 10.91 0.30 -9.14
C ASN A 26 10.22 -0.96 -8.62
N GLU A 27 10.91 -1.75 -7.83
CA GLU A 27 10.39 -3.01 -7.30
C GLU A 27 9.50 -2.83 -6.08
N HIS A 28 9.60 -1.69 -5.41
CA HIS A 28 8.80 -1.38 -4.23
C HIS A 28 7.66 -0.43 -4.62
N ILE A 29 6.58 -0.47 -3.84
CA ILE A 29 5.43 0.40 -4.13
C ILE A 29 4.90 1.01 -2.86
N LYS A 30 4.57 2.30 -2.94
CA LYS A 30 3.87 3.01 -1.88
C LYS A 30 2.47 3.33 -2.38
N LEU A 31 1.47 2.88 -1.64
CA LEU A 31 0.07 3.18 -1.95
C LEU A 31 -0.34 4.41 -1.17
N LEU A 32 -0.98 5.34 -1.87
CA LEU A 32 -1.50 6.57 -1.28
C LEU A 32 -2.99 6.41 -1.12
N GLY A 33 -3.42 6.31 0.12
CA GLY A 33 -4.82 6.09 0.44
C GLY A 33 -5.49 7.34 0.98
N THR A 34 -6.80 7.26 1.15
CA THR A 34 -7.58 8.37 1.66
C THR A 34 -7.33 8.67 3.13
N GLN A 35 -6.81 7.70 3.88
CA GLN A 35 -6.57 7.88 5.31
C GLN A 35 -5.10 7.73 5.70
N ALA A 36 -4.42 6.74 5.15
CA ALA A 36 -3.04 6.46 5.51
C ALA A 36 -2.33 5.82 4.32
N ASP A 37 -1.01 5.96 4.31
CA ASP A 37 -0.20 5.36 3.26
C ASP A 37 0.23 3.95 3.66
N ALA A 38 0.50 3.11 2.65
CA ALA A 38 0.97 1.75 2.86
C ALA A 38 2.13 1.46 1.92
N VAL A 39 3.10 0.67 2.37
CA VAL A 39 4.28 0.35 1.57
C VAL A 39 4.38 -1.16 1.41
N GLY A 40 4.64 -1.60 0.19
CA GLY A 40 4.91 -3.00 -0.12
C GLY A 40 6.28 -3.15 -0.75
N PHE A 41 7.15 -3.95 -0.10
CA PHE A 41 8.48 -4.21 -0.63
C PHE A 41 8.41 -5.37 -1.62
N HIS A 42 9.01 -5.16 -2.81
CA HIS A 42 9.03 -6.13 -3.90
C HIS A 42 7.63 -6.50 -4.41
N LEU A 43 6.65 -5.59 -4.26
CA LEU A 43 5.27 -5.86 -4.62
C LEU A 43 4.73 -4.95 -5.71
N SER A 44 5.59 -4.16 -6.36
CA SER A 44 5.13 -3.25 -7.41
C SER A 44 4.51 -4.00 -8.57
N GLN A 45 5.14 -5.09 -9.02
CA GLN A 45 4.60 -5.87 -10.11
C GLN A 45 3.27 -6.53 -9.73
N THR A 46 3.20 -7.06 -8.51
CA THR A 46 1.96 -7.65 -8.01
C THR A 46 0.81 -6.65 -8.06
N TYR A 47 1.07 -5.42 -7.63
CA TYR A 47 0.05 -4.38 -7.67
C TYR A 47 -0.35 -4.07 -9.11
N GLN A 48 0.62 -3.95 -10.02
CA GLN A 48 0.34 -3.61 -11.41
C GLN A 48 -0.52 -4.67 -12.08
N GLU A 49 -0.34 -5.93 -11.71
CA GLU A 49 -1.13 -7.03 -12.24
C GLU A 49 -2.60 -6.97 -11.81
N LEU A 50 -2.92 -6.21 -10.77
CA LEU A 50 -4.30 -6.06 -10.31
C LEU A 50 -5.12 -5.11 -11.18
N GLY A 51 -4.48 -4.32 -12.06
CA GLY A 51 -5.20 -3.46 -12.99
C GLY A 51 -5.79 -2.20 -12.39
N ASN A 52 -5.02 -1.51 -11.54
CA ASN A 52 -5.42 -0.23 -10.93
C ASN A 52 -6.74 -0.31 -10.15
N PRO A 53 -6.83 -1.17 -9.14
CA PRO A 53 -8.05 -1.27 -8.34
C PRO A 53 -8.28 0.00 -7.51
N GLU A 54 -9.53 0.30 -7.23
CA GLU A 54 -9.90 1.43 -6.37
C GLU A 54 -9.79 1.06 -4.90
N CYS A 55 -10.04 -0.18 -4.55
CA CYS A 55 -9.99 -0.70 -3.20
C CYS A 55 -9.25 -2.02 -3.18
N VAL A 56 -8.45 -2.23 -2.15
CA VAL A 56 -7.70 -3.47 -1.99
C VAL A 56 -7.76 -3.92 -0.54
N ASP A 57 -7.52 -5.21 -0.33
CA ASP A 57 -7.27 -5.76 1.00
C ASP A 57 -5.76 -5.95 1.15
N LEU A 58 -5.22 -5.53 2.29
CA LEU A 58 -3.80 -5.60 2.58
C LEU A 58 -3.55 -6.46 3.81
N LEU A 59 -2.49 -7.25 3.76
CA LEU A 59 -2.04 -8.04 4.90
C LEU A 59 -0.61 -7.63 5.22
N GLY A 60 -0.36 -7.25 6.48
CA GLY A 60 0.97 -6.80 6.84
C GLY A 60 1.10 -6.36 8.29
N THR A 61 2.10 -5.56 8.56
CA THR A 61 2.42 -5.09 9.91
C THR A 61 2.57 -3.59 9.94
N VAL A 62 2.43 -3.00 11.13
CA VAL A 62 2.69 -1.58 11.32
C VAL A 62 4.15 -1.40 11.69
N GLY A 63 4.84 -0.52 10.98
CA GLY A 63 6.21 -0.17 11.28
C GLY A 63 6.36 1.30 11.56
N GLU A 64 7.56 1.69 11.98
CA GLU A 64 7.89 3.09 12.21
C GLU A 64 8.77 3.59 11.08
N ASN A 65 8.50 4.79 10.63
CA ASN A 65 9.35 5.49 9.67
C ASN A 65 9.89 6.73 10.36
N ARG A 66 11.21 6.81 10.50
CA ARG A 66 11.88 7.97 11.11
C ARG A 66 12.58 8.77 10.04
N PHE A 67 12.24 10.05 9.99
CA PHE A 67 12.83 10.96 9.02
C PHE A 67 12.89 12.35 9.63
N GLN A 68 14.11 12.93 9.65
CA GLN A 68 14.35 14.29 10.15
C GLN A 68 13.79 14.51 11.56
N GLY A 69 14.03 13.55 12.45
CA GLY A 69 13.59 13.66 13.84
C GLY A 69 12.12 13.37 14.06
N ARG A 70 11.37 13.05 13.01
CA ARG A 70 9.96 12.70 13.11
C ARG A 70 9.79 11.19 13.00
N THR A 71 8.89 10.65 13.83
CA THR A 71 8.50 9.25 13.76
C THR A 71 7.05 9.19 13.32
N THR A 72 6.79 8.46 12.23
CA THR A 72 5.44 8.23 11.74
C THR A 72 5.18 6.74 11.67
N LEU A 73 3.92 6.35 11.84
CA LEU A 73 3.52 4.96 11.65
C LEU A 73 3.23 4.71 10.19
N GLN A 74 3.62 3.54 9.72
CA GLN A 74 3.49 3.16 8.33
C GLN A 74 3.04 1.71 8.26
N PHE A 75 2.02 1.43 7.46
CA PHE A 75 1.59 0.06 7.24
C PHE A 75 2.46 -0.56 6.15
N GLN A 76 3.10 -1.68 6.48
CA GLN A 76 3.97 -2.41 5.55
C GLN A 76 3.25 -3.69 5.17
N PHE A 77 2.71 -3.74 3.95
CA PHE A 77 1.96 -4.91 3.54
C PHE A 77 2.87 -5.94 2.86
N GLU A 78 2.54 -7.20 3.08
CA GLU A 78 3.25 -8.35 2.51
C GLU A 78 2.42 -9.01 1.43
N ALA A 79 1.11 -8.81 1.45
CA ALA A 79 0.20 -9.38 0.47
C ALA A 79 -0.89 -8.37 0.16
N ILE A 80 -1.39 -8.44 -1.06
CA ILE A 80 -2.41 -7.53 -1.55
C ILE A 80 -3.34 -8.30 -2.47
N ARG A 81 -4.63 -8.00 -2.37
CA ARG A 81 -5.63 -8.56 -3.28
C ARG A 81 -6.71 -7.52 -3.54
N PRO A 82 -7.45 -7.63 -4.65
CA PRO A 82 -8.59 -6.75 -4.85
C PRO A 82 -9.61 -6.94 -3.73
N SER A 83 -10.28 -5.84 -3.36
CA SER A 83 -11.31 -5.92 -2.35
C SER A 83 -12.47 -6.77 -2.86
N GLY A 84 -13.03 -7.66 -2.01
CA GLY A 84 -14.19 -8.45 -2.37
C GLY A 84 -15.45 -7.63 -2.60
N ARG A 85 -15.37 -6.35 -2.33
CA ARG A 85 -16.50 -5.44 -2.46
C ARG A 85 -16.89 -5.16 -3.91
N ASP A 86 -15.96 -5.36 -4.85
CA ASP A 86 -16.14 -5.02 -6.24
C ASP A 86 -16.67 -6.16 -7.10
N THR A 87 -17.06 -7.23 -6.48
CA THR A 87 -17.62 -8.39 -7.21
C THR A 87 -19.12 -8.33 -7.28
#